data_b16255ce2f041aaf02157429ea01ce04
#
_entry.id   b16255ce2f041aaf02157429ea01ce04
#
_cell.length_a   1.000
_cell.length_b   1.000
_cell.length_c   1.000
_cell.angle_alpha   90.00
_cell.angle_beta   90.00
_cell.angle_gamma   90.00
#
_symmetry.space_group_name_H-M   'P 1'
#
loop_
_entity.id
_entity.type
_entity.pdbx_description
1 polymer ?
#
loop_
_entity_poly.entity_id
_entity_poly.type
_entity_poly.pdbx_seq_one_letter_code
_entity_poly.pdbx_strand_id
1 'polypeptide(L)'
;MNKQIQLFLLFIITTSAQTVIDVDLYRIAENMVDGPEAIAFDDEGKMYTANEDGRIIVLSRDGTDPYDFAQTGGRPLGLKFDLQGNLIVADAYEGLLSIDTTGEIAILSTECDSLPFLLTDDLDISSDGIIYFSDASSVNNLENNGDDWGEPNGRLLAYDPQTNETSLLLDGLYFANGVALAPDESYVLVNESSLGRVRRYWLAGPNTGETEVFSYIYGNIGWEGWVLPDNITYNDEGIFWVATYFGPVVGIDTSGQIVYELNFDFNSFSENTSVIQYNDSLYLGTLHDSYLSVIPLPEELLSDRNVPRLVVSEYQLNQNFPNPFNPTTTVRYELPKYSFVNVTVYDMLGNVVNNLINTNQSSGYKSVQWDATNNQ
;
A
#
# COMPACT_ATOMS: atom_id res chain seq x y z
N MET A 1 -54.05 -25.42 -14.00
CA MET A 1 -52.77 -25.68 -14.70
C MET A 1 -51.84 -24.50 -14.42
N ASN A 2 -51.02 -24.59 -13.38
CA ASN A 2 -50.01 -23.56 -13.04
C ASN A 2 -48.77 -23.90 -13.83
N LYS A 3 -48.39 -23.01 -14.77
CA LYS A 3 -47.09 -23.08 -15.42
C LYS A 3 -46.06 -22.42 -14.48
N GLN A 4 -45.19 -23.21 -13.85
CA GLN A 4 -43.97 -22.72 -13.24
C GLN A 4 -43.00 -22.34 -14.35
N ILE A 5 -42.62 -21.08 -14.40
CA ILE A 5 -41.54 -20.59 -15.25
C ILE A 5 -40.27 -20.74 -14.40
N GLN A 6 -39.39 -21.68 -14.74
CA GLN A 6 -38.03 -21.77 -14.19
C GLN A 6 -37.16 -20.78 -14.95
N LEU A 7 -36.69 -19.76 -14.25
CA LEU A 7 -35.69 -18.81 -14.75
C LEU A 7 -34.31 -19.45 -14.57
N PHE A 8 -33.68 -19.86 -15.67
CA PHE A 8 -32.27 -20.25 -15.68
C PHE A 8 -31.42 -18.97 -15.82
N LEU A 9 -30.81 -18.52 -14.73
CA LEU A 9 -29.73 -17.54 -14.80
C LEU A 9 -28.45 -18.27 -15.26
N LEU A 10 -28.06 -18.02 -16.50
CA LEU A 10 -26.76 -18.45 -17.01
C LEU A 10 -25.73 -17.39 -16.55
N PHE A 11 -24.98 -17.68 -15.48
CA PHE A 11 -23.80 -16.90 -15.14
C PHE A 11 -22.71 -17.25 -16.16
N ILE A 12 -22.44 -16.35 -17.09
CA ILE A 12 -21.23 -16.40 -17.89
C ILE A 12 -20.13 -15.78 -17.02
N ILE A 13 -19.34 -16.62 -16.34
CA ILE A 13 -18.09 -16.20 -15.71
C ILE A 13 -17.10 -16.04 -16.86
N THR A 14 -16.88 -14.83 -17.31
CA THR A 14 -15.71 -14.52 -18.13
C THR A 14 -14.51 -14.44 -17.18
N THR A 15 -13.81 -15.54 -17.00
CA THR A 15 -12.48 -15.49 -16.39
C THR A 15 -11.58 -14.78 -17.40
N SER A 16 -11.11 -13.57 -17.08
CA SER A 16 -9.94 -13.03 -17.78
C SER A 16 -8.81 -14.01 -17.54
N ALA A 17 -8.17 -14.48 -18.61
CA ALA A 17 -7.02 -15.36 -18.46
C ALA A 17 -5.89 -14.55 -17.80
N GLN A 18 -5.30 -15.08 -16.73
CA GLN A 18 -4.07 -14.58 -16.15
C GLN A 18 -3.00 -14.51 -17.24
N THR A 19 -2.33 -13.38 -17.37
CA THR A 19 -1.23 -13.20 -18.32
C THR A 19 0.08 -13.46 -17.59
N VAL A 20 0.78 -14.51 -18.00
CA VAL A 20 2.12 -14.85 -17.51
C VAL A 20 3.14 -14.21 -18.44
N ILE A 21 4.07 -13.43 -17.91
CA ILE A 21 5.07 -12.68 -18.66
C ILE A 21 6.45 -12.98 -18.08
N ASP A 22 7.36 -13.45 -18.93
CA ASP A 22 8.77 -13.54 -18.58
C ASP A 22 9.40 -12.16 -18.71
N VAL A 23 10.03 -11.66 -17.66
CA VAL A 23 10.64 -10.34 -17.59
C VAL A 23 12.13 -10.41 -17.25
N ASP A 24 12.88 -9.42 -17.73
CA ASP A 24 14.26 -9.22 -17.32
C ASP A 24 14.30 -8.50 -15.97
N LEU A 25 15.17 -8.96 -15.07
CA LEU A 25 15.41 -8.36 -13.78
C LEU A 25 16.85 -7.84 -13.74
N TYR A 26 17.02 -6.57 -13.35
CA TYR A 26 18.31 -5.90 -13.26
C TYR A 26 18.61 -5.54 -11.80
N ARG A 27 19.86 -5.78 -11.38
CA ARG A 27 20.33 -5.37 -10.06
C ARG A 27 20.86 -3.95 -10.09
N ILE A 28 20.52 -3.17 -9.07
CA ILE A 28 21.03 -1.83 -8.82
C ILE A 28 21.52 -1.70 -7.38
N ALA A 29 22.28 -0.67 -7.05
CA ALA A 29 22.79 -0.38 -5.72
C ALA A 29 23.61 -1.53 -5.10
N GLU A 30 24.23 -2.38 -5.92
CA GLU A 30 24.99 -3.56 -5.46
C GLU A 30 26.09 -3.18 -4.46
N ASN A 31 26.08 -3.82 -3.26
CA ASN A 31 26.98 -3.56 -2.13
C ASN A 31 26.91 -2.13 -1.56
N MET A 32 25.89 -1.35 -1.90
CA MET A 32 25.64 -0.02 -1.35
C MET A 32 24.53 -0.06 -0.29
N VAL A 33 23.75 -1.11 -0.30
CA VAL A 33 22.63 -1.40 0.60
C VAL A 33 22.80 -2.78 1.20
N ASP A 34 22.11 -3.07 2.30
CA ASP A 34 22.17 -4.36 2.98
C ASP A 34 20.77 -4.70 3.53
N GLY A 35 20.15 -5.76 3.02
CA GLY A 35 18.77 -6.11 3.30
C GLY A 35 17.79 -4.96 3.02
N PRO A 36 17.78 -4.35 1.82
CA PRO A 36 16.96 -3.18 1.52
C PRO A 36 15.50 -3.60 1.26
N GLU A 37 14.76 -3.83 2.32
CA GLU A 37 13.40 -4.36 2.19
C GLU A 37 12.41 -3.30 1.72
N ALA A 38 12.36 -2.16 2.39
CA ALA A 38 11.40 -1.11 2.04
C ALA A 38 11.95 -0.13 0.98
N ILE A 39 11.05 0.34 0.11
CA ILE A 39 11.39 1.33 -0.93
C ILE A 39 10.29 2.40 -0.98
N ALA A 40 10.70 3.67 -1.01
CA ALA A 40 9.81 4.79 -1.30
C ALA A 40 10.48 5.78 -2.26
N PHE A 41 9.69 6.54 -3.02
CA PHE A 41 10.18 7.62 -3.87
C PHE A 41 9.61 8.96 -3.41
N ASP A 42 10.46 9.99 -3.39
CA ASP A 42 10.00 11.35 -3.17
C ASP A 42 9.50 12.01 -4.48
N ASP A 43 8.96 13.22 -4.36
CA ASP A 43 8.44 14.00 -5.50
C ASP A 43 9.54 14.41 -6.51
N GLU A 44 10.82 14.38 -6.11
CA GLU A 44 11.98 14.64 -6.98
C GLU A 44 12.47 13.37 -7.68
N GLY A 45 11.94 12.20 -7.33
CA GLY A 45 12.29 10.89 -7.87
C GLY A 45 13.55 10.29 -7.25
N LYS A 46 13.95 10.73 -6.07
CA LYS A 46 14.97 10.05 -5.27
C LYS A 46 14.35 8.83 -4.60
N MET A 47 15.12 7.78 -4.56
CA MET A 47 14.74 6.52 -3.96
C MET A 47 15.26 6.45 -2.52
N TYR A 48 14.36 6.16 -1.60
CA TYR A 48 14.65 5.90 -0.20
C TYR A 48 14.51 4.40 0.05
N THR A 49 15.48 3.80 0.71
CA THR A 49 15.41 2.39 1.08
C THR A 49 15.95 2.16 2.50
N ALA A 50 15.45 1.13 3.13
CA ALA A 50 15.83 0.76 4.49
C ALA A 50 16.92 -0.31 4.47
N ASN A 51 17.88 -0.18 5.37
CA ASN A 51 18.92 -1.19 5.59
C ASN A 51 18.64 -2.04 6.83
N GLU A 52 19.21 -3.25 6.87
CA GLU A 52 19.08 -4.17 8.01
C GLU A 52 19.57 -3.55 9.33
N ASP A 53 20.55 -2.67 9.27
CA ASP A 53 21.13 -1.99 10.45
C ASP A 53 20.34 -0.75 10.91
N GLY A 54 19.16 -0.51 10.35
CA GLY A 54 18.27 0.61 10.71
C GLY A 54 18.55 1.91 9.97
N ARG A 55 19.51 1.96 9.05
CA ARG A 55 19.75 3.14 8.22
C ARG A 55 18.67 3.28 7.14
N ILE A 56 18.21 4.48 6.95
CA ILE A 56 17.49 4.88 5.74
C ILE A 56 18.49 5.50 4.79
N ILE A 57 18.65 4.90 3.62
CA ILE A 57 19.60 5.33 2.58
C ILE A 57 18.82 5.97 1.43
N VAL A 58 19.32 7.09 0.94
CA VAL A 58 18.80 7.75 -0.26
C VAL A 58 19.74 7.52 -1.41
N LEU A 59 19.16 7.20 -2.56
CA LEU A 59 19.89 6.91 -3.81
C LEU A 59 19.23 7.66 -4.98
N SER A 60 20.00 7.87 -6.03
CA SER A 60 19.42 8.15 -7.34
C SER A 60 18.63 6.93 -7.84
N ARG A 61 17.65 7.14 -8.72
CA ARG A 61 16.76 6.07 -9.24
C ARG A 61 17.49 4.88 -9.87
N ASP A 62 18.70 5.11 -10.40
CA ASP A 62 19.56 4.07 -10.98
C ASP A 62 20.43 3.34 -9.95
N GLY A 63 20.23 3.60 -8.66
CA GLY A 63 20.96 2.99 -7.56
C GLY A 63 22.33 3.62 -7.29
N THR A 64 22.62 4.81 -7.85
CA THR A 64 23.88 5.52 -7.62
C THR A 64 23.74 6.61 -6.54
N ASP A 65 24.88 7.21 -6.15
CA ASP A 65 24.99 8.35 -5.24
C ASP A 65 24.34 8.15 -3.85
N PRO A 66 24.65 7.04 -3.15
CA PRO A 66 24.06 6.75 -1.84
C PRO A 66 24.50 7.73 -0.77
N TYR A 67 23.58 8.12 0.12
CA TYR A 67 23.89 8.79 1.37
C TYR A 67 22.91 8.38 2.48
N ASP A 68 23.39 8.39 3.73
CA ASP A 68 22.59 8.09 4.90
C ASP A 68 21.67 9.29 5.21
N PHE A 69 20.36 9.06 5.24
CA PHE A 69 19.36 10.08 5.56
C PHE A 69 19.01 10.10 7.04
N ALA A 70 18.76 8.91 7.62
CA ALA A 70 18.37 8.77 9.00
C ALA A 70 18.81 7.40 9.54
N GLN A 71 18.79 7.25 10.88
CA GLN A 71 19.09 6.01 11.59
C GLN A 71 18.00 5.76 12.62
N THR A 72 17.12 4.76 12.39
CA THR A 72 16.00 4.44 13.27
C THR A 72 16.46 3.76 14.56
N GLY A 73 17.51 3.00 14.48
CA GLY A 73 17.99 2.13 15.57
C GLY A 73 17.33 0.77 15.62
N GLY A 74 16.32 0.54 14.77
CA GLY A 74 15.58 -0.70 14.63
C GLY A 74 15.82 -1.41 13.30
N ARG A 75 14.74 -1.94 12.73
CA ARG A 75 14.72 -2.62 11.42
C ARG A 75 13.50 -2.09 10.63
N PRO A 76 13.67 -1.06 9.82
CA PRO A 76 12.58 -0.54 8.98
C PRO A 76 12.19 -1.56 7.90
N LEU A 77 10.90 -1.89 7.79
CA LEU A 77 10.34 -2.83 6.84
C LEU A 77 9.36 -2.19 5.86
N GLY A 78 8.69 -1.10 6.27
CA GLY A 78 7.77 -0.33 5.44
C GLY A 78 8.12 1.16 5.39
N LEU A 79 8.05 1.78 4.21
CA LEU A 79 8.34 3.19 3.98
C LEU A 79 7.28 3.84 3.10
N LYS A 80 6.74 4.99 3.53
CA LYS A 80 5.85 5.82 2.69
C LYS A 80 5.94 7.29 3.05
N PHE A 81 5.91 8.17 2.07
CA PHE A 81 5.82 9.61 2.32
C PHE A 81 4.39 10.02 2.65
N ASP A 82 4.24 10.85 3.68
CA ASP A 82 2.98 11.54 3.98
C ASP A 82 2.79 12.77 3.06
N LEU A 83 1.63 13.40 3.16
CA LEU A 83 1.30 14.60 2.37
C LEU A 83 2.13 15.84 2.74
N GLN A 84 2.82 15.82 3.86
CA GLN A 84 3.70 16.88 4.35
C GLN A 84 5.15 16.67 3.91
N GLY A 85 5.46 15.52 3.30
CA GLY A 85 6.79 15.13 2.86
C GLY A 85 7.64 14.49 3.97
N ASN A 86 7.04 14.10 5.10
CA ASN A 86 7.73 13.27 6.08
C ASN A 86 7.72 11.82 5.62
N LEU A 87 8.79 11.10 5.89
CA LEU A 87 8.87 9.67 5.65
C LEU A 87 8.30 8.91 6.85
N ILE A 88 7.17 8.25 6.65
CA ILE A 88 6.57 7.37 7.64
C ILE A 88 7.21 5.99 7.52
N VAL A 89 7.56 5.42 8.65
CA VAL A 89 8.31 4.18 8.72
C VAL A 89 7.58 3.18 9.61
N ALA A 90 7.33 1.99 9.09
CA ALA A 90 7.01 0.82 9.89
C ALA A 90 8.33 0.13 10.26
N ASP A 91 8.73 0.23 11.52
CA ASP A 91 9.98 -0.34 12.01
C ASP A 91 9.69 -1.51 12.94
N ALA A 92 10.25 -2.68 12.62
CA ALA A 92 9.96 -3.93 13.32
C ALA A 92 10.23 -3.87 14.84
N TYR A 93 11.18 -3.03 15.28
CA TYR A 93 11.56 -2.94 16.69
C TYR A 93 11.11 -1.64 17.35
N GLU A 94 11.07 -0.55 16.60
CA GLU A 94 10.79 0.79 17.13
C GLU A 94 9.30 1.20 16.95
N GLY A 95 8.52 0.41 16.17
CA GLY A 95 7.10 0.66 15.91
C GLY A 95 6.87 1.63 14.75
N LEU A 96 5.85 2.47 14.84
CA LEU A 96 5.49 3.44 13.80
C LEU A 96 6.22 4.76 14.04
N LEU A 97 7.03 5.19 13.07
CA LEU A 97 7.87 6.39 13.16
C LEU A 97 7.51 7.40 12.07
N SER A 98 7.86 8.66 12.29
CA SER A 98 7.87 9.73 11.28
C SER A 98 9.25 10.37 11.24
N ILE A 99 9.81 10.53 10.05
CA ILE A 99 11.11 11.17 9.82
C ILE A 99 10.86 12.42 8.98
N ASP A 100 11.21 13.57 9.51
CA ASP A 100 11.06 14.83 8.79
C ASP A 100 12.10 15.01 7.68
N THR A 101 11.95 16.07 6.90
CA THR A 101 12.85 16.38 5.76
C THR A 101 14.30 16.66 6.17
N THR A 102 14.58 16.83 7.47
CA THR A 102 15.94 17.00 8.02
C THR A 102 16.54 15.71 8.56
N GLY A 103 15.76 14.62 8.60
CA GLY A 103 16.17 13.32 9.14
C GLY A 103 15.90 13.20 10.65
N GLU A 104 15.17 14.14 11.29
CA GLU A 104 14.78 14.02 12.70
C GLU A 104 13.61 13.05 12.85
N ILE A 105 13.73 12.12 13.81
CA ILE A 105 12.79 11.02 14.01
C ILE A 105 11.86 11.31 15.18
N ALA A 106 10.57 11.14 14.95
CA ALA A 106 9.52 11.13 15.96
C ALA A 106 8.85 9.77 16.02
N ILE A 107 8.66 9.23 17.23
CA ILE A 107 7.88 8.00 17.44
C ILE A 107 6.40 8.39 17.44
N LEU A 108 5.61 7.78 16.55
CA LEU A 108 4.18 8.00 16.45
C LEU A 108 3.40 7.04 17.35
N SER A 109 3.74 5.74 17.30
CA SER A 109 3.06 4.71 18.09
C SER A 109 3.94 3.48 18.28
N THR A 110 3.84 2.84 19.48
CA THR A 110 4.55 1.60 19.82
C THR A 110 3.64 0.51 20.37
N GLU A 111 2.35 0.83 20.58
CA GLU A 111 1.37 -0.10 21.14
C GLU A 111 -0.07 0.25 20.73
N CYS A 112 -0.96 -0.72 20.83
CA CYS A 112 -2.39 -0.53 20.72
C CYS A 112 -3.08 -1.27 21.88
N ASP A 113 -3.97 -0.60 22.62
CA ASP A 113 -4.69 -1.16 23.80
C ASP A 113 -3.75 -1.77 24.84
N SER A 114 -2.59 -1.15 25.08
CA SER A 114 -1.52 -1.62 25.98
C SER A 114 -0.85 -2.93 25.54
N LEU A 115 -1.03 -3.33 24.29
CA LEU A 115 -0.32 -4.45 23.67
C LEU A 115 0.75 -3.90 22.72
N PRO A 116 2.05 -4.04 23.05
CA PRO A 116 3.14 -3.55 22.22
C PRO A 116 3.12 -4.13 20.81
N PHE A 117 3.67 -3.38 19.85
CA PHE A 117 4.03 -3.94 18.55
C PHE A 117 5.34 -4.70 18.70
N LEU A 118 5.43 -5.86 18.06
CA LEU A 118 6.64 -6.68 18.08
C LEU A 118 7.26 -6.84 16.69
N LEU A 119 6.47 -6.62 15.64
CA LEU A 119 6.93 -6.74 14.27
C LEU A 119 6.08 -5.84 13.36
N THR A 120 6.23 -4.51 13.53
CA THR A 120 5.60 -3.54 12.62
C THR A 120 6.24 -3.67 11.25
N ASP A 121 5.42 -3.94 10.21
CA ASP A 121 5.93 -4.45 8.94
C ASP A 121 5.71 -3.46 7.79
N ASP A 122 4.49 -3.25 7.34
CA ASP A 122 4.20 -2.40 6.19
C ASP A 122 3.10 -1.38 6.49
N LEU A 123 2.96 -0.37 5.63
CA LEU A 123 2.00 0.70 5.83
C LEU A 123 1.49 1.31 4.51
N ASP A 124 0.29 1.88 4.58
CA ASP A 124 -0.23 2.82 3.57
C ASP A 124 -0.94 3.99 4.24
N ILE A 125 -1.05 5.13 3.53
CA ILE A 125 -1.54 6.39 4.09
C ILE A 125 -2.71 6.89 3.25
N SER A 126 -3.84 7.16 3.91
CA SER A 126 -5.01 7.74 3.25
C SER A 126 -4.84 9.23 2.95
N SER A 127 -5.70 9.73 2.09
CA SER A 127 -5.72 11.14 1.69
C SER A 127 -6.07 12.11 2.81
N ASP A 128 -6.66 11.65 3.91
CA ASP A 128 -6.90 12.43 5.14
C ASP A 128 -5.82 12.22 6.21
N GLY A 129 -4.77 11.45 5.88
CA GLY A 129 -3.57 11.29 6.70
C GLY A 129 -3.62 10.14 7.70
N ILE A 130 -4.66 9.31 7.70
CA ILE A 130 -4.69 8.10 8.53
C ILE A 130 -3.66 7.11 8.00
N ILE A 131 -2.84 6.58 8.89
CA ILE A 131 -1.81 5.58 8.57
C ILE A 131 -2.36 4.20 8.92
N TYR A 132 -2.54 3.36 7.89
CA TYR A 132 -2.91 1.95 8.05
C TYR A 132 -1.64 1.13 8.01
N PHE A 133 -1.44 0.26 8.99
CA PHE A 133 -0.20 -0.51 9.09
C PHE A 133 -0.45 -1.90 9.68
N SER A 134 0.48 -2.80 9.41
CA SER A 134 0.49 -4.14 9.95
C SER A 134 1.45 -4.27 11.12
N ASP A 135 1.11 -5.17 12.04
CA ASP A 135 2.02 -5.75 13.01
C ASP A 135 1.96 -7.27 12.78
N ALA A 136 2.99 -7.80 12.16
CA ALA A 136 2.99 -9.16 11.62
C ALA A 136 2.80 -10.21 12.69
N SER A 137 3.26 -9.94 13.91
CA SER A 137 3.06 -10.81 15.06
C SER A 137 3.07 -10.01 16.37
N SER A 138 2.06 -10.23 17.20
CA SER A 138 2.00 -9.72 18.58
C SER A 138 2.72 -10.62 19.60
N VAL A 139 3.38 -11.69 19.15
CA VAL A 139 4.03 -12.72 20.02
C VAL A 139 5.51 -12.88 19.69
N ASN A 140 5.88 -12.77 18.41
CA ASN A 140 7.23 -12.98 17.91
C ASN A 140 7.80 -11.69 17.31
N ASN A 141 9.11 -11.55 17.39
CA ASN A 141 9.89 -10.56 16.65
C ASN A 141 10.94 -11.26 15.78
N LEU A 142 11.70 -10.52 14.97
CA LEU A 142 12.70 -11.08 14.06
C LEU A 142 13.86 -11.81 14.81
N GLU A 143 14.10 -11.50 16.08
CA GLU A 143 15.15 -12.15 16.87
C GLU A 143 14.71 -13.49 17.46
N ASN A 144 13.43 -13.62 17.77
CA ASN A 144 12.87 -14.77 18.45
C ASN A 144 12.44 -15.87 17.50
N ASN A 145 13.06 -16.11 16.39
CA ASN A 145 12.76 -17.18 15.42
C ASN A 145 11.78 -18.25 15.95
N GLY A 146 10.59 -17.78 16.38
CA GLY A 146 9.57 -18.63 17.00
C GLY A 146 8.94 -19.53 15.97
N ASP A 147 8.60 -20.76 16.37
CA ASP A 147 7.87 -21.73 15.54
C ASP A 147 6.42 -21.27 15.22
N ASP A 148 6.02 -20.04 15.60
CA ASP A 148 4.62 -19.59 15.63
C ASP A 148 4.24 -18.63 14.48
N TRP A 149 5.04 -18.53 13.40
CA TRP A 149 4.70 -17.73 12.22
C TRP A 149 3.42 -18.18 11.51
N GLY A 150 2.98 -19.40 11.76
CA GLY A 150 1.74 -19.97 11.25
C GLY A 150 0.52 -19.74 12.15
N GLU A 151 0.64 -18.98 13.26
CA GLU A 151 -0.45 -18.74 14.19
C GLU A 151 -1.14 -17.38 13.94
N PRO A 152 -2.46 -17.26 14.28
CA PRO A 152 -3.23 -16.05 14.01
C PRO A 152 -2.98 -14.96 15.07
N ASN A 153 -1.80 -14.38 15.07
CA ASN A 153 -1.37 -13.38 16.05
C ASN A 153 -0.97 -12.02 15.41
N GLY A 154 -1.13 -11.87 14.11
CA GLY A 154 -0.93 -10.63 13.39
C GLY A 154 -2.13 -9.68 13.47
N ARG A 155 -1.88 -8.39 13.28
CA ARG A 155 -2.86 -7.30 13.41
C ARG A 155 -2.80 -6.33 12.22
N LEU A 156 -3.97 -5.77 11.87
CA LEU A 156 -4.09 -4.58 11.04
C LEU A 156 -4.55 -3.43 11.93
N LEU A 157 -3.87 -2.31 11.86
CA LEU A 157 -4.03 -1.16 12.74
C LEU A 157 -4.22 0.12 11.93
N ALA A 158 -4.79 1.16 12.57
CA ALA A 158 -4.88 2.50 12.02
C ALA A 158 -4.41 3.52 13.07
N TYR A 159 -3.48 4.39 12.68
CA TYR A 159 -3.04 5.52 13.48
C TYR A 159 -3.62 6.82 12.92
N ASP A 160 -4.27 7.60 13.78
CA ASP A 160 -4.81 8.92 13.45
C ASP A 160 -3.86 10.02 13.97
N PRO A 161 -3.16 10.75 13.08
CA PRO A 161 -2.23 11.81 13.50
C PRO A 161 -2.92 13.04 14.11
N GLN A 162 -4.25 13.17 13.98
CA GLN A 162 -5.00 14.29 14.59
C GLN A 162 -5.28 14.05 16.06
N THR A 163 -5.51 12.79 16.44
CA THR A 163 -5.78 12.39 17.83
C THR A 163 -4.56 11.79 18.51
N ASN A 164 -3.55 11.36 17.75
CA ASN A 164 -2.41 10.54 18.17
C ASN A 164 -2.86 9.20 18.78
N GLU A 165 -3.94 8.63 18.28
CA GLU A 165 -4.47 7.35 18.76
C GLU A 165 -4.27 6.26 17.73
N THR A 166 -3.94 5.06 18.19
CA THR A 166 -3.90 3.84 17.38
C THR A 166 -5.11 2.98 17.69
N SER A 167 -5.79 2.52 16.65
CA SER A 167 -6.96 1.66 16.73
C SER A 167 -6.70 0.31 16.08
N LEU A 168 -7.17 -0.76 16.72
CA LEU A 168 -7.18 -2.10 16.14
C LEU A 168 -8.35 -2.21 15.14
N LEU A 169 -8.04 -2.56 13.89
CA LEU A 169 -9.05 -2.81 12.86
C LEU A 169 -9.36 -4.29 12.72
N LEU A 170 -8.32 -5.13 12.69
CA LEU A 170 -8.45 -6.57 12.52
C LEU A 170 -7.33 -7.28 13.26
N ASP A 171 -7.67 -8.30 14.01
CA ASP A 171 -6.74 -9.21 14.69
C ASP A 171 -6.84 -10.63 14.12
N GLY A 172 -6.00 -11.52 14.64
CA GLY A 172 -6.03 -12.92 14.24
C GLY A 172 -5.59 -13.16 12.79
N LEU A 173 -4.70 -12.32 12.26
CA LEU A 173 -4.08 -12.48 10.95
C LEU A 173 -2.88 -13.43 11.03
N TYR A 174 -2.67 -14.19 9.97
CA TYR A 174 -1.59 -15.17 9.86
C TYR A 174 -0.37 -14.52 9.20
N PHE A 175 0.50 -13.90 9.99
CA PHE A 175 1.62 -13.08 9.57
C PHE A 175 1.13 -11.91 8.69
N ALA A 176 0.60 -10.87 9.35
CA ALA A 176 0.10 -9.67 8.70
C ALA A 176 1.27 -8.87 8.13
N ASN A 177 1.41 -8.86 6.81
CA ASN A 177 2.50 -8.24 6.08
C ASN A 177 1.99 -7.02 5.27
N GLY A 178 2.26 -6.95 4.00
CA GLY A 178 1.97 -5.84 3.10
C GLY A 178 0.59 -5.21 3.26
N VAL A 179 0.53 -3.88 3.24
CA VAL A 179 -0.70 -3.09 3.41
C VAL A 179 -0.89 -2.15 2.22
N ALA A 180 -2.08 -2.14 1.63
CA ALA A 180 -2.41 -1.21 0.56
C ALA A 180 -3.85 -0.71 0.65
N LEU A 181 -4.07 0.58 0.46
CA LEU A 181 -5.38 1.19 0.36
C LEU A 181 -5.98 1.00 -1.04
N ALA A 182 -7.28 0.83 -1.08
CA ALA A 182 -8.04 0.96 -2.32
C ALA A 182 -7.90 2.39 -2.88
N PRO A 183 -7.96 2.56 -4.22
CA PRO A 183 -7.84 3.88 -4.84
C PRO A 183 -8.94 4.87 -4.41
N ASP A 184 -10.12 4.36 -4.04
CA ASP A 184 -11.24 5.14 -3.52
C ASP A 184 -11.29 5.14 -1.98
N GLU A 185 -10.29 4.55 -1.33
CA GLU A 185 -10.16 4.40 0.12
C GLU A 185 -11.37 3.73 0.80
N SER A 186 -12.16 2.96 0.04
CA SER A 186 -13.31 2.24 0.58
C SER A 186 -12.91 1.01 1.39
N TYR A 187 -11.70 0.50 1.18
CA TYR A 187 -11.15 -0.63 1.91
C TYR A 187 -9.61 -0.55 1.97
N VAL A 188 -9.05 -1.31 2.89
CA VAL A 188 -7.62 -1.60 2.99
C VAL A 188 -7.38 -3.09 2.79
N LEU A 189 -6.32 -3.42 2.08
CA LEU A 189 -5.82 -4.78 1.90
C LEU A 189 -4.69 -5.05 2.87
N VAL A 190 -4.60 -6.29 3.34
CA VAL A 190 -3.47 -6.80 4.12
C VAL A 190 -3.12 -8.21 3.68
N ASN A 191 -1.84 -8.45 3.45
CA ASN A 191 -1.33 -9.76 3.11
C ASN A 191 -1.27 -10.66 4.36
N GLU A 192 -1.75 -11.89 4.24
CA GLU A 192 -1.52 -12.96 5.22
C GLU A 192 -0.49 -13.94 4.62
N SER A 193 0.79 -13.67 4.87
CA SER A 193 1.90 -14.40 4.23
C SER A 193 1.83 -15.88 4.49
N SER A 194 1.56 -16.30 5.72
CA SER A 194 1.51 -17.72 6.09
C SER A 194 0.35 -18.50 5.45
N LEU A 195 -0.65 -17.82 4.92
CA LEU A 195 -1.79 -18.45 4.24
C LEU A 195 -1.83 -18.21 2.73
N GLY A 196 -0.86 -17.50 2.18
CA GLY A 196 -0.81 -17.24 0.74
C GLY A 196 -2.02 -16.48 0.23
N ARG A 197 -2.50 -15.47 0.97
CA ARG A 197 -3.71 -14.75 0.60
C ARG A 197 -3.66 -13.27 0.95
N VAL A 198 -4.51 -12.49 0.30
CA VAL A 198 -4.78 -11.08 0.58
C VAL A 198 -6.15 -10.95 1.22
N ARG A 199 -6.23 -10.27 2.37
CA ARG A 199 -7.48 -9.94 3.05
C ARG A 199 -7.90 -8.51 2.70
N ARG A 200 -9.21 -8.28 2.63
CA ARG A 200 -9.82 -6.96 2.54
C ARG A 200 -10.56 -6.64 3.84
N TYR A 201 -10.34 -5.44 4.34
CA TYR A 201 -11.10 -4.85 5.44
C TYR A 201 -11.79 -3.59 4.94
N TRP A 202 -13.11 -3.53 5.07
CA TRP A 202 -13.92 -2.43 4.57
C TRP A 202 -13.87 -1.22 5.51
N LEU A 203 -13.42 -0.08 4.99
CA LEU A 203 -13.33 1.20 5.72
C LEU A 203 -14.60 2.04 5.55
N ALA A 204 -15.32 1.87 4.44
CA ALA A 204 -16.50 2.66 4.11
C ALA A 204 -17.56 1.83 3.39
N GLY A 205 -18.78 2.38 3.32
CA GLY A 205 -19.89 1.74 2.62
C GLY A 205 -20.71 0.79 3.49
N PRO A 206 -21.57 -0.07 2.88
CA PRO A 206 -22.49 -0.94 3.62
C PRO A 206 -21.80 -2.05 4.42
N ASN A 207 -20.57 -2.39 4.05
CA ASN A 207 -19.80 -3.48 4.67
C ASN A 207 -18.76 -2.96 5.67
N THR A 208 -18.77 -1.68 6.04
CA THR A 208 -17.80 -1.09 6.97
C THR A 208 -17.57 -1.96 8.20
N GLY A 209 -16.31 -2.29 8.49
CA GLY A 209 -15.91 -3.17 9.59
C GLY A 209 -15.95 -4.66 9.26
N GLU A 210 -16.43 -5.06 8.08
CA GLU A 210 -16.39 -6.46 7.64
C GLU A 210 -15.06 -6.79 6.95
N THR A 211 -14.73 -8.08 6.93
CA THR A 211 -13.51 -8.58 6.30
C THR A 211 -13.80 -9.83 5.47
N GLU A 212 -13.05 -9.98 4.37
CA GLU A 212 -13.15 -11.16 3.50
C GLU A 212 -11.80 -11.46 2.83
N VAL A 213 -11.66 -12.64 2.24
CA VAL A 213 -10.54 -12.93 1.37
C VAL A 213 -10.72 -12.19 0.05
N PHE A 214 -9.78 -11.32 -0.29
CA PHE A 214 -9.78 -10.57 -1.55
C PHE A 214 -9.19 -11.39 -2.69
N SER A 215 -8.05 -12.05 -2.45
CA SER A 215 -7.37 -12.88 -3.43
C SER A 215 -6.58 -13.99 -2.75
N TYR A 216 -6.38 -15.11 -3.45
CA TYR A 216 -5.42 -16.13 -3.07
C TYR A 216 -4.23 -16.06 -4.01
N ILE A 217 -3.03 -16.01 -3.44
CA ILE A 217 -1.79 -15.98 -4.20
C ILE A 217 -1.29 -17.41 -4.36
N TYR A 218 -1.50 -17.99 -5.55
CA TYR A 218 -1.01 -19.31 -5.89
C TYR A 218 0.05 -19.18 -6.97
N GLY A 219 1.28 -19.57 -6.69
CA GLY A 219 2.33 -19.66 -7.70
C GLY A 219 2.50 -21.08 -8.21
N ASN A 220 2.74 -21.22 -9.49
CA ASN A 220 3.16 -22.48 -10.12
C ASN A 220 4.67 -22.65 -9.95
N ILE A 221 5.17 -22.53 -8.72
CA ILE A 221 6.59 -22.61 -8.44
C ILE A 221 6.91 -24.07 -8.11
N GLY A 222 7.93 -24.61 -8.76
CA GLY A 222 8.38 -26.00 -8.64
C GLY A 222 8.92 -26.40 -7.25
N TRP A 223 8.60 -25.68 -6.21
CA TRP A 223 8.84 -25.96 -4.81
C TRP A 223 7.51 -25.96 -4.06
N GLU A 224 6.93 -27.13 -3.90
CA GLU A 224 5.84 -27.50 -2.97
C GLU A 224 4.76 -26.43 -2.61
N GLY A 225 4.48 -25.47 -3.53
CA GLY A 225 3.24 -24.69 -3.46
C GLY A 225 3.19 -23.50 -2.48
N TRP A 226 4.28 -23.07 -1.88
CA TRP A 226 4.30 -21.95 -0.94
C TRP A 226 4.77 -20.67 -1.63
N VAL A 227 3.82 -19.83 -2.00
CA VAL A 227 4.06 -18.43 -2.36
C VAL A 227 3.63 -17.59 -1.17
N LEU A 228 4.58 -16.91 -0.55
CA LEU A 228 4.32 -16.06 0.59
C LEU A 228 4.17 -14.62 0.09
N PRO A 229 2.95 -14.07 -0.02
CA PRO A 229 2.77 -12.66 -0.32
C PRO A 229 3.40 -11.84 0.81
N ASP A 230 4.25 -10.92 0.42
CA ASP A 230 5.01 -10.06 1.32
C ASP A 230 4.45 -8.63 1.25
N ASN A 231 5.14 -7.67 0.69
CA ASN A 231 4.61 -6.32 0.49
C ASN A 231 3.57 -6.25 -0.63
N ILE A 232 2.69 -5.26 -0.58
CA ILE A 232 1.70 -4.95 -1.61
C ILE A 232 1.63 -3.45 -1.85
N THR A 233 1.56 -3.02 -3.10
CA THR A 233 1.39 -1.62 -3.46
C THR A 233 0.34 -1.45 -4.55
N TYR A 234 -0.43 -0.37 -4.48
CA TYR A 234 -1.35 0.00 -5.55
C TYR A 234 -0.69 0.98 -6.51
N ASN A 235 -0.90 0.78 -7.81
CA ASN A 235 -0.50 1.74 -8.83
C ASN A 235 -1.70 2.53 -9.38
N ASP A 236 -1.43 3.68 -10.01
CA ASP A 236 -2.47 4.51 -10.64
C ASP A 236 -3.15 3.85 -11.86
N GLU A 237 -2.69 2.69 -12.27
CA GLU A 237 -3.21 1.95 -13.43
C GLU A 237 -4.25 0.88 -13.06
N GLY A 238 -4.57 0.73 -11.78
CA GLY A 238 -5.63 -0.16 -11.31
C GLY A 238 -5.14 -1.53 -10.86
N ILE A 239 -3.85 -1.68 -10.60
CA ILE A 239 -3.22 -2.94 -10.22
C ILE A 239 -2.63 -2.82 -8.81
N PHE A 240 -2.90 -3.82 -7.99
CA PHE A 240 -2.15 -4.11 -6.78
C PHE A 240 -1.00 -5.04 -7.14
N TRP A 241 0.23 -4.53 -7.07
CA TRP A 241 1.41 -5.35 -7.22
C TRP A 241 1.76 -5.99 -5.88
N VAL A 242 1.96 -7.30 -5.88
CA VAL A 242 2.32 -8.09 -4.70
C VAL A 242 3.69 -8.70 -4.91
N ALA A 243 4.63 -8.38 -4.04
CA ALA A 243 5.88 -9.11 -3.93
C ALA A 243 5.61 -10.48 -3.30
N THR A 244 6.34 -11.49 -3.73
CA THR A 244 6.24 -12.82 -3.14
C THR A 244 7.62 -13.34 -2.80
N TYR A 245 7.82 -13.80 -1.58
CA TYR A 245 9.15 -14.06 -1.00
C TYR A 245 10.03 -14.98 -1.87
N PHE A 246 9.47 -16.01 -2.47
CA PHE A 246 10.19 -16.94 -3.37
C PHE A 246 9.43 -17.14 -4.69
N GLY A 247 8.74 -16.12 -5.16
CA GLY A 247 7.85 -16.25 -6.29
C GLY A 247 7.87 -15.09 -7.28
N PRO A 248 6.99 -15.13 -8.27
CA PRO A 248 6.83 -14.05 -9.23
C PRO A 248 6.27 -12.80 -8.55
N VAL A 249 6.41 -11.64 -9.18
CA VAL A 249 5.58 -10.49 -8.81
C VAL A 249 4.19 -10.71 -9.41
N VAL A 250 3.16 -10.55 -8.58
CA VAL A 250 1.76 -10.80 -8.97
C VAL A 250 1.01 -9.49 -9.07
N GLY A 251 0.29 -9.28 -10.16
CA GLY A 251 -0.62 -8.15 -10.34
C GLY A 251 -2.07 -8.58 -10.14
N ILE A 252 -2.77 -7.92 -9.19
CA ILE A 252 -4.17 -8.19 -8.85
C ILE A 252 -4.99 -6.96 -9.24
N ASP A 253 -6.11 -7.14 -9.93
CA ASP A 253 -7.03 -6.04 -10.22
C ASP A 253 -7.91 -5.70 -9.00
N THR A 254 -8.65 -4.61 -9.09
CA THR A 254 -9.54 -4.15 -8.00
C THR A 254 -10.73 -5.08 -7.71
N SER A 255 -10.95 -6.11 -8.54
CA SER A 255 -11.94 -7.16 -8.26
C SER A 255 -11.37 -8.34 -7.46
N GLY A 256 -10.05 -8.39 -7.26
CA GLY A 256 -9.34 -9.48 -6.59
C GLY A 256 -8.88 -10.58 -7.54
N GLN A 257 -8.94 -10.37 -8.86
CA GLN A 257 -8.43 -11.33 -9.83
C GLN A 257 -6.95 -11.10 -10.09
N ILE A 258 -6.17 -12.18 -10.10
CA ILE A 258 -4.79 -12.14 -10.58
C ILE A 258 -4.84 -11.98 -12.09
N VAL A 259 -4.33 -10.85 -12.58
CA VAL A 259 -4.29 -10.51 -14.01
C VAL A 259 -2.90 -10.65 -14.60
N TYR A 260 -1.86 -10.48 -13.78
CA TYR A 260 -0.47 -10.60 -14.19
C TYR A 260 0.33 -11.48 -13.25
N GLU A 261 1.27 -12.23 -13.82
CA GLU A 261 2.34 -12.95 -13.13
C GLU A 261 3.63 -12.67 -13.88
N LEU A 262 4.53 -11.92 -13.24
CA LEU A 262 5.82 -11.56 -13.82
C LEU A 262 6.87 -12.54 -13.32
N ASN A 263 7.29 -13.44 -14.21
CA ASN A 263 8.33 -14.44 -13.93
C ASN A 263 9.70 -13.90 -14.33
N PHE A 264 10.68 -14.13 -13.51
CA PHE A 264 12.08 -13.88 -13.79
C PHE A 264 12.93 -15.11 -13.45
N ASP A 265 14.15 -15.17 -14.01
CA ASP A 265 15.02 -16.32 -13.81
C ASP A 265 15.52 -16.42 -12.36
N PHE A 266 15.00 -17.40 -11.61
CA PHE A 266 15.38 -17.69 -10.22
C PHE A 266 16.72 -18.42 -10.07
N ASN A 267 17.59 -18.44 -11.07
CA ASN A 267 18.91 -19.11 -10.99
C ASN A 267 19.88 -18.51 -9.96
N SER A 268 19.47 -17.41 -9.31
CA SER A 268 20.03 -16.93 -8.07
C SER A 268 18.86 -16.76 -7.09
N PHE A 269 18.89 -17.41 -5.94
CA PHE A 269 17.96 -17.20 -4.84
C PHE A 269 17.85 -15.71 -4.58
N SER A 270 16.84 -15.06 -5.15
CA SER A 270 16.52 -13.68 -4.85
C SER A 270 15.21 -13.68 -4.11
N GLU A 271 15.25 -13.21 -2.89
CA GLU A 271 14.08 -12.91 -2.11
C GLU A 271 13.49 -11.61 -2.65
N ASN A 272 12.17 -11.57 -2.87
CA ASN A 272 11.50 -10.33 -3.24
C ASN A 272 10.48 -10.03 -2.14
N THR A 273 10.85 -9.16 -1.24
CA THR A 273 10.03 -8.84 -0.08
C THR A 273 9.21 -7.59 -0.28
N SER A 274 9.66 -6.66 -1.11
CA SER A 274 8.85 -5.49 -1.45
C SER A 274 8.77 -5.22 -2.93
N VAL A 275 7.73 -4.50 -3.33
CA VAL A 275 7.52 -4.04 -4.70
C VAL A 275 6.91 -2.65 -4.68
N ILE A 276 7.44 -1.77 -5.51
CA ILE A 276 6.83 -0.46 -5.78
C ILE A 276 6.95 -0.14 -7.26
N GLN A 277 5.88 0.35 -7.85
CA GLN A 277 5.94 0.88 -9.22
C GLN A 277 6.34 2.36 -9.17
N TYR A 278 7.37 2.70 -9.93
CA TYR A 278 7.72 4.08 -10.19
C TYR A 278 7.95 4.29 -11.69
N ASN A 279 7.13 5.13 -12.32
CA ASN A 279 7.05 5.30 -13.78
C ASN A 279 6.80 3.95 -14.49
N ASP A 280 7.70 3.57 -15.38
CA ASP A 280 7.65 2.39 -16.25
C ASP A 280 8.37 1.16 -15.68
N SER A 281 8.66 1.13 -14.40
CA SER A 281 9.43 0.06 -13.78
C SER A 281 8.88 -0.33 -12.41
N LEU A 282 9.04 -1.61 -12.05
CA LEU A 282 8.89 -2.09 -10.68
C LEU A 282 10.27 -2.14 -10.03
N TYR A 283 10.35 -1.66 -8.81
CA TYR A 283 11.51 -1.75 -7.94
C TYR A 283 11.22 -2.77 -6.85
N LEU A 284 12.15 -3.69 -6.61
CA LEU A 284 12.00 -4.78 -5.67
C LEU A 284 13.06 -4.69 -4.59
N GLY A 285 12.63 -4.84 -3.36
CA GLY A 285 13.51 -4.98 -2.20
C GLY A 285 13.75 -6.43 -1.82
N THR A 286 14.71 -6.63 -0.93
CA THR A 286 15.08 -7.95 -0.40
C THR A 286 15.34 -7.87 1.10
N LEU A 287 15.15 -8.98 1.83
CA LEU A 287 15.37 -9.01 3.27
C LEU A 287 16.87 -9.20 3.62
N HIS A 288 17.63 -9.95 2.82
CA HIS A 288 19.00 -10.37 3.17
C HIS A 288 20.06 -10.09 2.09
N ASP A 289 19.66 -9.68 0.89
CA ASP A 289 20.60 -9.41 -0.18
C ASP A 289 21.18 -7.98 -0.10
N SER A 290 22.32 -7.74 -0.74
CA SER A 290 22.98 -6.42 -0.74
C SER A 290 22.78 -5.69 -2.08
N TYR A 291 21.54 -5.69 -2.60
CA TYR A 291 21.14 -4.99 -3.83
C TYR A 291 19.63 -4.75 -3.85
N LEU A 292 19.20 -3.87 -4.73
CA LEU A 292 17.81 -3.74 -5.16
C LEU A 292 17.65 -4.31 -6.56
N SER A 293 16.45 -4.72 -6.93
CA SER A 293 16.14 -5.21 -8.27
C SER A 293 15.17 -4.28 -8.99
N VAL A 294 15.27 -4.21 -10.32
CA VAL A 294 14.38 -3.43 -11.18
C VAL A 294 13.87 -4.29 -12.32
N ILE A 295 12.57 -4.26 -12.53
CA ILE A 295 11.89 -4.86 -13.67
C ILE A 295 11.32 -3.73 -14.52
N PRO A 296 11.86 -3.43 -15.71
CA PRO A 296 11.18 -2.58 -16.68
C PRO A 296 9.86 -3.22 -17.10
N LEU A 297 8.76 -2.51 -16.98
CA LEU A 297 7.47 -3.05 -17.39
C LEU A 297 7.38 -3.12 -18.92
N PRO A 298 6.93 -4.24 -19.48
CA PRO A 298 6.70 -4.36 -20.91
C PRO A 298 5.71 -3.31 -21.44
N GLU A 299 5.89 -2.85 -22.69
CA GLU A 299 4.99 -1.86 -23.30
C GLU A 299 3.52 -2.28 -23.28
N GLU A 300 3.24 -3.58 -23.39
CA GLU A 300 1.89 -4.12 -23.29
C GLU A 300 1.24 -3.86 -21.92
N LEU A 301 2.00 -3.87 -20.82
CA LEU A 301 1.49 -3.53 -19.49
C LEU A 301 1.31 -2.02 -19.29
N LEU A 302 2.15 -1.22 -19.93
CA LEU A 302 2.05 0.23 -19.94
C LEU A 302 0.96 0.73 -20.91
N SER A 303 0.64 -0.06 -21.94
CA SER A 303 -0.33 0.27 -23.01
C SER A 303 -1.65 -0.46 -22.90
N ASP A 304 -1.78 -1.48 -22.06
CA ASP A 304 -3.00 -2.29 -21.99
C ASP A 304 -4.15 -1.50 -21.33
N ARG A 305 -4.87 -0.82 -22.22
CA ARG A 305 -6.09 -0.07 -21.90
C ARG A 305 -7.31 -0.97 -21.69
N ASN A 306 -7.14 -2.32 -21.69
CA ASN A 306 -8.22 -3.28 -21.55
C ASN A 306 -8.36 -3.89 -20.15
N VAL A 307 -7.38 -3.71 -19.26
CA VAL A 307 -7.64 -3.87 -17.82
C VAL A 307 -8.69 -2.82 -17.48
N PRO A 308 -9.78 -3.17 -16.78
CA PRO A 308 -10.72 -2.16 -16.32
C PRO A 308 -9.95 -1.20 -15.40
N ARG A 309 -9.36 -0.19 -16.00
CA ARG A 309 -8.89 0.96 -15.24
C ARG A 309 -10.09 1.42 -14.44
N LEU A 310 -9.94 1.58 -13.14
CA LEU A 310 -10.64 2.66 -12.46
C LEU A 310 -10.03 3.97 -13.00
N VAL A 311 -10.11 4.11 -14.35
CA VAL A 311 -9.83 5.38 -14.99
C VAL A 311 -10.96 6.25 -14.54
N VAL A 312 -10.64 7.22 -13.75
CA VAL A 312 -11.49 8.38 -13.59
C VAL A 312 -11.78 8.89 -15.00
N SER A 313 -12.85 8.40 -15.59
CA SER A 313 -13.24 8.70 -16.97
C SER A 313 -13.98 10.04 -17.06
N GLU A 314 -14.51 10.49 -15.93
CA GLU A 314 -15.32 11.69 -15.81
C GLU A 314 -14.95 12.47 -14.55
N TYR A 315 -15.17 13.79 -14.59
CA TYR A 315 -15.08 14.60 -13.38
C TYR A 315 -16.24 14.24 -12.46
N GLN A 316 -15.92 13.80 -11.24
CA GLN A 316 -16.92 13.46 -10.25
C GLN A 316 -16.64 14.23 -8.95
N LEU A 317 -17.70 14.70 -8.32
CA LEU A 317 -17.67 15.26 -6.99
C LEU A 317 -18.57 14.40 -6.10
N ASN A 318 -17.99 13.75 -5.11
CA ASN A 318 -18.71 12.91 -4.19
C ASN A 318 -19.34 13.75 -3.07
N GLN A 319 -20.36 13.21 -2.44
CA GLN A 319 -20.94 13.84 -1.25
C GLN A 319 -19.91 13.84 -0.14
N ASN A 320 -19.73 14.99 0.52
CA ASN A 320 -18.84 15.09 1.67
C ASN A 320 -19.25 14.13 2.78
N PHE A 321 -18.25 13.55 3.45
CA PHE A 321 -18.45 12.62 4.55
C PHE A 321 -17.50 12.95 5.72
N PRO A 322 -18.01 12.90 6.98
CA PRO A 322 -19.40 12.69 7.37
C PRO A 322 -20.33 13.85 6.93
N ASN A 323 -21.63 13.53 6.75
CA ASN A 323 -22.66 14.52 6.50
C ASN A 323 -24.00 14.06 7.15
N PRO A 324 -24.49 14.68 8.24
CA PRO A 324 -23.95 15.90 8.87
C PRO A 324 -22.56 15.72 9.50
N PHE A 325 -21.79 16.80 9.59
CA PHE A 325 -20.42 16.79 10.12
C PHE A 325 -20.29 17.67 11.38
N ASN A 326 -19.24 17.41 12.22
CA ASN A 326 -18.96 18.20 13.43
C ASN A 326 -17.51 17.98 13.92
N PRO A 327 -16.62 18.96 13.82
CA PRO A 327 -16.69 20.12 12.94
C PRO A 327 -16.11 19.86 11.55
N THR A 328 -15.53 18.67 11.31
CA THR A 328 -14.78 18.30 10.11
C THR A 328 -15.56 17.45 9.14
N THR A 329 -15.27 17.61 7.85
CA THR A 329 -15.78 16.76 6.78
C THR A 329 -14.78 16.69 5.64
N THR A 330 -14.77 15.58 4.90
CA THR A 330 -13.91 15.36 3.72
C THR A 330 -14.73 15.47 2.44
N VAL A 331 -14.25 16.25 1.49
CA VAL A 331 -14.78 16.36 0.13
C VAL A 331 -13.90 15.53 -0.78
N ARG A 332 -14.48 14.50 -1.44
CA ARG A 332 -13.78 13.63 -2.41
C ARG A 332 -14.22 13.96 -3.81
N TYR A 333 -13.29 13.97 -4.76
CA TYR A 333 -13.56 14.26 -6.16
C TYR A 333 -12.58 13.52 -7.09
N GLU A 334 -12.93 13.46 -8.35
CA GLU A 334 -12.23 12.67 -9.34
C GLU A 334 -11.81 13.53 -10.53
N LEU A 335 -10.57 13.37 -10.97
CA LEU A 335 -10.00 14.11 -12.09
C LEU A 335 -9.58 13.15 -13.21
N PRO A 336 -10.22 13.16 -14.38
CA PRO A 336 -9.83 12.28 -15.49
C PRO A 336 -8.51 12.67 -16.17
N LYS A 337 -8.00 13.87 -15.90
CA LYS A 337 -6.74 14.40 -16.45
C LYS A 337 -6.21 15.52 -15.58
N TYR A 338 -4.93 15.87 -15.77
CA TYR A 338 -4.33 17.05 -15.15
C TYR A 338 -5.21 18.28 -15.37
N SER A 339 -5.66 18.91 -14.30
CA SER A 339 -6.69 19.96 -14.30
C SER A 339 -6.44 20.99 -13.23
N PHE A 340 -6.84 22.23 -13.52
CA PHE A 340 -6.94 23.24 -12.48
C PHE A 340 -8.17 22.98 -11.62
N VAL A 341 -7.98 22.87 -10.31
CA VAL A 341 -9.02 22.58 -9.32
C VAL A 341 -9.23 23.80 -8.43
N ASN A 342 -10.50 24.16 -8.25
CA ASN A 342 -10.92 25.13 -7.26
C ASN A 342 -12.04 24.51 -6.41
N VAL A 343 -11.78 24.29 -5.13
CA VAL A 343 -12.77 23.84 -4.15
C VAL A 343 -13.02 24.96 -3.16
N THR A 344 -14.20 25.54 -3.22
CA THR A 344 -14.60 26.69 -2.40
C THR A 344 -15.87 26.38 -1.64
N VAL A 345 -15.87 26.62 -0.35
CA VAL A 345 -17.05 26.49 0.54
C VAL A 345 -17.80 27.79 0.59
N TYR A 346 -19.13 27.73 0.43
CA TYR A 346 -20.04 28.88 0.48
C TYR A 346 -21.08 28.71 1.60
N ASP A 347 -21.51 29.82 2.18
CA ASP A 347 -22.68 29.81 3.06
C ASP A 347 -23.99 29.76 2.25
N MET A 348 -25.13 29.64 2.93
CA MET A 348 -26.45 29.59 2.29
C MET A 348 -26.86 30.90 1.58
N LEU A 349 -26.12 31.98 1.80
CA LEU A 349 -26.32 33.26 1.15
C LEU A 349 -25.40 33.44 -0.06
N GLY A 350 -24.51 32.47 -0.33
CA GLY A 350 -23.57 32.50 -1.42
C GLY A 350 -22.27 33.26 -1.13
N ASN A 351 -22.00 33.58 0.13
CA ASN A 351 -20.71 34.18 0.51
C ASN A 351 -19.66 33.09 0.64
N VAL A 352 -18.43 33.40 0.22
CA VAL A 352 -17.29 32.50 0.39
C VAL A 352 -16.96 32.36 1.87
N VAL A 353 -16.94 31.14 2.37
CA VAL A 353 -16.54 30.77 3.73
C VAL A 353 -15.06 30.40 3.77
N ASN A 354 -14.63 29.54 2.84
CA ASN A 354 -13.25 29.11 2.75
C ASN A 354 -12.91 28.69 1.30
N ASN A 355 -11.64 28.83 0.92
CA ASN A 355 -11.11 28.28 -0.33
C ASN A 355 -10.12 27.18 0.02
N LEU A 356 -10.52 25.92 -0.15
CA LEU A 356 -9.75 24.76 0.28
C LEU A 356 -8.66 24.38 -0.73
N ILE A 357 -8.95 24.54 -2.02
CA ILE A 357 -8.01 24.22 -3.11
C ILE A 357 -8.14 25.27 -4.20
N ASN A 358 -7.01 25.72 -4.74
CA ASN A 358 -6.94 26.64 -5.87
C ASN A 358 -5.62 26.44 -6.64
N THR A 359 -5.43 25.23 -7.20
CA THR A 359 -4.18 24.84 -7.87
C THR A 359 -4.40 23.80 -8.96
N ASN A 360 -3.36 23.55 -9.76
CA ASN A 360 -3.36 22.43 -10.71
C ASN A 360 -3.05 21.13 -9.97
N GLN A 361 -3.77 20.06 -10.32
CA GLN A 361 -3.59 18.73 -9.78
C GLN A 361 -3.52 17.67 -10.88
N SER A 362 -2.81 16.58 -10.63
CA SER A 362 -2.75 15.40 -11.50
C SER A 362 -4.11 14.71 -11.62
N SER A 363 -4.27 13.83 -12.59
CA SER A 363 -5.42 12.92 -12.67
C SER A 363 -5.48 11.99 -11.45
N GLY A 364 -6.65 11.38 -11.23
CA GLY A 364 -6.89 10.39 -10.17
C GLY A 364 -7.91 10.86 -9.14
N TYR A 365 -8.07 10.06 -8.08
CA TYR A 365 -8.90 10.34 -6.92
C TYR A 365 -8.24 11.38 -6.04
N LYS A 366 -9.03 12.32 -5.55
CA LYS A 366 -8.56 13.45 -4.74
C LYS A 366 -9.49 13.67 -3.57
N SER A 367 -8.92 14.17 -2.47
CA SER A 367 -9.72 14.60 -1.34
C SER A 367 -9.18 15.89 -0.72
N VAL A 368 -10.03 16.57 0.02
CA VAL A 368 -9.65 17.71 0.85
C VAL A 368 -10.54 17.75 2.09
N GLN A 369 -9.93 17.88 3.24
CA GLN A 369 -10.64 18.02 4.49
C GLN A 369 -10.97 19.50 4.76
N TRP A 370 -12.15 19.72 5.29
CA TRP A 370 -12.59 21.02 5.77
C TRP A 370 -12.99 20.95 7.24
N ASP A 371 -12.37 21.82 8.05
CA ASP A 371 -12.73 22.06 9.44
C ASP A 371 -13.50 23.38 9.55
N ALA A 372 -14.79 23.30 9.93
CA ALA A 372 -15.66 24.46 10.04
C ALA A 372 -15.32 25.36 11.22
N THR A 373 -14.41 24.99 12.13
CA THR A 373 -13.93 25.85 13.21
C THR A 373 -12.87 26.85 12.75
N ASN A 374 -12.17 26.56 11.63
CA ASN A 374 -11.07 27.35 11.09
C ASN A 374 -11.53 28.41 10.07
N ASN A 375 -12.72 29.01 10.27
CA ASN A 375 -13.20 30.09 9.41
C ASN A 375 -12.47 31.38 9.77
N GLN A 376 -11.41 31.72 9.00
CA GLN A 376 -10.85 33.10 8.95
C GLN A 376 -10.85 33.59 7.53
#